data_bf257db222b8d5470c15502fce5c18db
#
_entry.id   bf257db222b8d5470c15502fce5c18db
#
_cell.length_a   1.000
_cell.length_b   1.000
_cell.length_c   1.000
_cell.angle_alpha   90.00
_cell.angle_beta   90.00
_cell.angle_gamma   90.00
#
_symmetry.space_group_name_H-M   'P 1'
#
loop_
_entity.id
_entity.type
_entity.pdbx_description
1 polymer ?
#
loop_
_entity_poly.entity_id
_entity_poly.type
_entity_poly.pdbx_seq_one_letter_code
_entity_poly.pdbx_strand_id
1 'polypeptide(L)'
;MLLLNWLLHSIRLAAALVLGLLAMQAPAVTREYQAALLQLVHSSDQEITRRKDSAQRFYGISPEEEEGRFLAQLRAVEPSNAETLAAALEQGRSLKASYQRIEQAPELLRPLVAVQDVSGDERVPRHQIAETVFASFVPQLDFSLSAAVYGLVGLFLGSLLGEILIAALLPRRRSAQF
;
A
#
# COMPACT_ATOMS: atom_id res chain seq x y z
N MET A 1 -32.90 -26.88 -19.92
CA MET A 1 -32.78 -25.45 -19.57
C MET A 1 -32.52 -25.20 -18.06
N LEU A 2 -33.13 -25.96 -17.16
CA LEU A 2 -32.94 -25.80 -15.71
C LEU A 2 -31.45 -25.93 -15.24
N LEU A 3 -30.74 -26.96 -15.70
CA LEU A 3 -29.32 -27.17 -15.34
C LEU A 3 -28.39 -26.04 -15.80
N LEU A 4 -28.63 -25.51 -17.00
CA LEU A 4 -27.85 -24.39 -17.52
C LEU A 4 -28.07 -23.12 -16.69
N ASN A 5 -29.32 -22.79 -16.36
CA ASN A 5 -29.63 -21.65 -15.51
C ASN A 5 -29.05 -21.80 -14.10
N TRP A 6 -29.11 -22.99 -13.53
CA TRP A 6 -28.51 -23.27 -12.24
C TRP A 6 -27.00 -23.08 -12.29
N LEU A 7 -26.30 -23.60 -13.31
CA LEU A 7 -24.86 -23.43 -13.50
C LEU A 7 -24.46 -21.95 -13.61
N LEU A 8 -25.20 -21.17 -14.40
CA LEU A 8 -24.95 -19.73 -14.55
C LEU A 8 -25.12 -18.96 -13.25
N HIS A 9 -26.14 -19.29 -12.45
CA HIS A 9 -26.30 -18.70 -11.12
C HIS A 9 -25.15 -19.08 -10.17
N SER A 10 -24.68 -20.32 -10.23
CA SER A 10 -23.54 -20.77 -9.42
C SER A 10 -22.24 -20.04 -9.78
N ILE A 11 -21.98 -19.81 -11.06
CA ILE A 11 -20.81 -19.03 -11.52
C ILE A 11 -20.90 -17.60 -11.02
N ARG A 12 -22.05 -16.95 -11.12
CA ARG A 12 -22.26 -15.60 -10.61
C ARG A 12 -22.03 -15.52 -9.10
N LEU A 13 -22.61 -16.45 -8.35
CA LEU A 13 -22.45 -16.52 -6.89
C LEU A 13 -20.99 -16.74 -6.49
N ALA A 14 -20.31 -17.66 -7.18
CA ALA A 14 -18.89 -17.92 -6.94
C ALA A 14 -18.04 -16.67 -7.20
N ALA A 15 -18.26 -15.98 -8.31
CA ALA A 15 -17.57 -14.72 -8.63
C ALA A 15 -17.82 -13.65 -7.56
N ALA A 16 -19.06 -13.51 -7.10
CA ALA A 16 -19.43 -12.57 -6.03
C ALA A 16 -18.70 -12.92 -4.72
N LEU A 17 -18.73 -14.18 -4.31
CA LEU A 17 -18.07 -14.63 -3.06
C LEU A 17 -16.55 -14.44 -3.12
N VAL A 18 -15.91 -14.82 -4.23
CA VAL A 18 -14.45 -14.65 -4.39
C VAL A 18 -14.05 -13.19 -4.29
N LEU A 19 -14.72 -12.30 -5.03
CA LEU A 19 -14.41 -10.86 -4.98
C LEU A 19 -14.77 -10.24 -3.62
N GLY A 20 -15.85 -10.70 -2.98
CA GLY A 20 -16.21 -10.27 -1.63
C GLY A 20 -15.12 -10.61 -0.62
N LEU A 21 -14.65 -11.87 -0.61
CA LEU A 21 -13.58 -12.31 0.27
C LEU A 21 -12.26 -11.59 0.01
N LEU A 22 -11.91 -11.38 -1.27
CA LEU A 22 -10.69 -10.63 -1.62
C LEU A 22 -10.78 -9.17 -1.15
N ALA A 23 -11.91 -8.51 -1.38
CA ALA A 23 -12.12 -7.14 -0.96
C ALA A 23 -12.10 -6.97 0.57
N MET A 24 -12.59 -7.94 1.33
CA MET A 24 -12.49 -7.94 2.79
C MET A 24 -11.05 -7.91 3.31
N GLN A 25 -10.07 -8.36 2.50
CA GLN A 25 -8.65 -8.34 2.90
C GLN A 25 -8.02 -6.94 2.79
N ALA A 26 -8.64 -6.00 2.07
CA ALA A 26 -8.06 -4.69 1.83
C ALA A 26 -7.65 -3.93 3.11
N PRO A 27 -8.45 -3.88 4.18
CA PRO A 27 -8.03 -3.24 5.44
C PRO A 27 -6.88 -3.96 6.13
N ALA A 28 -6.82 -5.30 6.07
CA ALA A 28 -5.75 -6.09 6.67
C ALA A 28 -4.41 -5.85 5.96
N VAL A 29 -4.40 -5.91 4.62
CA VAL A 29 -3.21 -5.58 3.79
C VAL A 29 -2.74 -4.16 4.06
N THR A 30 -3.67 -3.21 4.21
CA THR A 30 -3.32 -1.81 4.51
C THR A 30 -2.62 -1.68 5.85
N ARG A 31 -3.07 -2.39 6.89
CA ARG A 31 -2.40 -2.39 8.20
C ARG A 31 -0.99 -2.96 8.14
N GLU A 32 -0.78 -4.03 7.38
CA GLU A 32 0.55 -4.60 7.18
C GLU A 32 1.47 -3.63 6.41
N TYR A 33 0.94 -2.97 5.38
CA TYR A 33 1.68 -1.93 4.67
C TYR A 33 2.07 -0.76 5.59
N GLN A 34 1.15 -0.28 6.43
CA GLN A 34 1.45 0.74 7.45
C GLN A 34 2.52 0.29 8.44
N ALA A 35 2.47 -0.96 8.90
CA ALA A 35 3.47 -1.52 9.80
C ALA A 35 4.86 -1.58 9.14
N ALA A 36 4.91 -1.98 7.87
CA ALA A 36 6.15 -1.98 7.09
C ALA A 36 6.72 -0.57 6.90
N LEU A 37 5.86 0.42 6.58
CA LEU A 37 6.27 1.83 6.50
C LEU A 37 6.83 2.33 7.83
N LEU A 38 6.16 2.05 8.95
CA LEU A 38 6.60 2.47 10.28
C LEU A 38 7.95 1.86 10.65
N GLN A 39 8.17 0.59 10.33
CA GLN A 39 9.45 -0.08 10.53
C GLN A 39 10.57 0.59 9.73
N LEU A 40 10.29 0.96 8.47
CA LEU A 40 11.26 1.66 7.63
C LEU A 40 11.54 3.08 8.12
N VAL A 41 10.54 3.79 8.63
CA VAL A 41 10.74 5.10 9.28
C VAL A 41 11.68 4.95 10.47
N HIS A 42 11.43 3.99 11.36
CA HIS A 42 12.30 3.77 12.52
C HIS A 42 13.73 3.38 12.11
N SER A 43 13.90 2.51 11.13
CA SER A 43 15.23 2.12 10.64
C SER A 43 15.98 3.30 9.99
N SER A 44 15.26 4.15 9.24
CA SER A 44 15.82 5.36 8.66
C SER A 44 16.24 6.37 9.72
N ASP A 45 15.41 6.61 10.73
CA ASP A 45 15.73 7.51 11.84
C ASP A 45 16.97 7.02 12.63
N GLN A 46 17.06 5.71 12.87
CA GLN A 46 18.24 5.11 13.52
C GLN A 46 19.52 5.29 12.68
N GLU A 47 19.43 5.07 11.38
CA GLU A 47 20.57 5.25 10.47
C GLU A 47 21.04 6.72 10.43
N ILE A 48 20.10 7.66 10.32
CA ILE A 48 20.36 9.10 10.35
C ILE A 48 21.06 9.47 11.68
N THR A 49 20.53 9.00 12.81
CA THR A 49 21.10 9.26 14.13
C THR A 49 22.53 8.72 14.22
N ARG A 50 22.76 7.46 13.81
CA ARG A 50 24.11 6.87 13.80
C ARG A 50 25.11 7.67 12.97
N ARG A 51 24.70 8.18 11.81
CA ARG A 51 25.55 9.00 10.95
C ARG A 51 25.86 10.35 11.57
N LYS A 52 24.88 11.00 12.20
CA LYS A 52 25.08 12.24 12.95
C LYS A 52 26.02 12.05 14.12
N ASP A 53 25.85 10.98 14.90
CA ASP A 53 26.74 10.64 16.03
C ASP A 53 28.17 10.33 15.55
N SER A 54 28.32 9.72 14.39
CA SER A 54 29.62 9.48 13.78
C SER A 54 30.29 10.79 13.36
N ALA A 55 29.54 11.70 12.73
CA ALA A 55 30.04 13.03 12.36
C ALA A 55 30.47 13.84 13.59
N GLN A 56 29.74 13.73 14.69
CA GLN A 56 30.14 14.36 15.95
C GLN A 56 31.48 13.78 16.49
N ARG A 57 31.61 12.45 16.48
CA ARG A 57 32.82 11.80 17.02
C ARG A 57 34.07 12.07 16.19
N PHE A 58 33.95 12.09 14.87
CA PHE A 58 35.10 12.21 13.97
C PHE A 58 35.44 13.67 13.61
N TYR A 59 34.42 14.53 13.51
CA TYR A 59 34.56 15.90 12.98
C TYR A 59 34.15 16.98 13.98
N GLY A 60 33.61 16.61 15.16
CA GLY A 60 33.14 17.54 16.16
C GLY A 60 31.90 18.33 15.78
N ILE A 61 31.14 17.88 14.77
CA ILE A 61 29.91 18.54 14.29
C ILE A 61 28.78 18.15 15.25
N SER A 62 28.11 19.14 15.86
CA SER A 62 27.02 18.87 16.79
C SER A 62 25.79 18.29 16.07
N PRO A 63 25.24 17.14 16.53
CA PRO A 63 24.04 16.56 15.95
C PRO A 63 22.77 17.40 16.18
N GLU A 64 22.81 18.33 17.16
CA GLU A 64 21.69 19.21 17.53
C GLU A 64 21.62 20.45 16.63
N GLU A 65 22.62 20.67 15.76
CA GLU A 65 22.57 21.80 14.81
C GLU A 65 21.40 21.67 13.85
N GLU A 66 20.96 22.83 13.36
CA GLU A 66 19.99 22.88 12.26
C GLU A 66 20.49 22.05 11.07
N GLU A 67 19.64 21.20 10.51
CA GLU A 67 19.98 20.24 9.47
C GLU A 67 20.78 20.82 8.30
N GLY A 68 20.41 22.03 7.84
CA GLY A 68 21.12 22.71 6.76
C GLY A 68 22.56 23.04 7.11
N ARG A 69 22.80 23.52 8.34
CA ARG A 69 24.14 23.83 8.85
C ARG A 69 24.96 22.56 9.06
N PHE A 70 24.35 21.55 9.64
CA PHE A 70 24.99 20.23 9.82
C PHE A 70 25.48 19.66 8.49
N LEU A 71 24.62 19.63 7.46
CA LEU A 71 24.99 19.15 6.12
C LEU A 71 26.05 20.03 5.46
N ALA A 72 26.03 21.36 5.66
CA ALA A 72 27.06 22.24 5.12
C ALA A 72 28.43 22.00 5.76
N GLN A 73 28.49 21.82 7.07
CA GLN A 73 29.74 21.49 7.80
C GLN A 73 30.23 20.10 7.39
N LEU A 74 29.35 19.09 7.32
CA LEU A 74 29.73 17.76 6.89
C LEU A 74 30.24 17.75 5.44
N ARG A 75 29.61 18.55 4.55
CA ARG A 75 30.05 18.65 3.15
C ARG A 75 31.45 19.26 3.00
N ALA A 76 31.85 20.13 3.92
CA ALA A 76 33.17 20.74 3.89
C ALA A 76 34.29 19.71 4.23
N VAL A 77 33.99 18.69 5.01
CA VAL A 77 34.97 17.67 5.46
C VAL A 77 34.80 16.34 4.72
N GLU A 78 33.58 15.96 4.41
CA GLU A 78 33.25 14.67 3.77
C GLU A 78 32.04 14.82 2.82
N PRO A 79 32.24 15.31 1.59
CA PRO A 79 31.16 15.62 0.64
C PRO A 79 30.25 14.43 0.33
N SER A 80 30.84 13.25 0.11
CA SER A 80 30.09 12.03 -0.23
C SER A 80 29.15 11.57 0.88
N ASN A 81 29.59 11.67 2.14
CA ASN A 81 28.76 11.34 3.29
C ASN A 81 27.64 12.35 3.50
N ALA A 82 27.92 13.64 3.25
CA ALA A 82 26.91 14.68 3.31
C ALA A 82 25.79 14.48 2.27
N GLU A 83 26.13 14.08 1.06
CA GLU A 83 25.14 13.77 0.00
C GLU A 83 24.31 12.56 0.33
N THR A 84 24.93 11.48 0.80
CA THR A 84 24.20 10.25 1.20
C THR A 84 23.31 10.49 2.41
N LEU A 85 23.74 11.32 3.36
CA LEU A 85 22.92 11.70 4.51
C LEU A 85 21.74 12.58 4.09
N ALA A 86 21.96 13.55 3.19
CA ALA A 86 20.88 14.37 2.66
C ALA A 86 19.80 13.52 1.94
N ALA A 87 20.23 12.56 1.13
CA ALA A 87 19.31 11.62 0.48
C ALA A 87 18.55 10.75 1.50
N ALA A 88 19.22 10.26 2.56
CA ALA A 88 18.58 9.49 3.63
C ALA A 88 17.54 10.32 4.40
N LEU A 89 17.84 11.59 4.69
CA LEU A 89 16.90 12.52 5.33
C LEU A 89 15.66 12.76 4.47
N GLU A 90 15.82 12.96 3.16
CA GLU A 90 14.70 13.15 2.24
C GLU A 90 13.84 11.89 2.14
N GLN A 91 14.48 10.73 2.02
CA GLN A 91 13.79 9.44 2.02
C GLN A 91 13.00 9.20 3.33
N GLY A 92 13.63 9.47 4.47
CA GLY A 92 12.98 9.34 5.79
C GLY A 92 11.75 10.24 5.93
N ARG A 93 11.83 11.50 5.45
CA ARG A 93 10.68 12.42 5.42
C ARG A 93 9.56 11.91 4.53
N SER A 94 9.90 11.39 3.35
CA SER A 94 8.92 10.84 2.42
C SER A 94 8.19 9.64 3.01
N LEU A 95 8.91 8.70 3.63
CA LEU A 95 8.32 7.55 4.32
C LEU A 95 7.39 7.97 5.47
N LYS A 96 7.84 8.91 6.28
CA LYS A 96 7.05 9.44 7.41
C LYS A 96 5.78 10.15 6.93
N ALA A 97 5.87 10.93 5.85
CA ALA A 97 4.71 11.60 5.25
C ALA A 97 3.70 10.59 4.70
N SER A 98 4.17 9.50 4.07
CA SER A 98 3.32 8.39 3.60
C SER A 98 2.58 7.72 4.76
N TYR A 99 3.31 7.33 5.80
CA TYR A 99 2.72 6.73 7.00
C TYR A 99 1.66 7.64 7.61
N GLN A 100 1.98 8.92 7.85
CA GLN A 100 1.06 9.88 8.45
C GLN A 100 -0.18 10.13 7.59
N ARG A 101 -0.06 10.17 6.26
CA ARG A 101 -1.18 10.35 5.35
C ARG A 101 -2.20 9.21 5.47
N ILE A 102 -1.72 7.96 5.56
CA ILE A 102 -2.58 6.80 5.70
C ILE A 102 -3.17 6.76 7.12
N GLU A 103 -2.38 7.05 8.14
CA GLU A 103 -2.83 7.03 9.55
C GLU A 103 -3.93 8.04 9.82
N GLN A 104 -3.79 9.26 9.29
CA GLN A 104 -4.77 10.35 9.47
C GLN A 104 -6.05 10.15 8.64
N ALA A 105 -6.03 9.27 7.66
CA ALA A 105 -7.21 8.98 6.85
C ALA A 105 -8.28 8.25 7.70
N PRO A 106 -9.58 8.53 7.45
CA PRO A 106 -10.65 7.74 8.02
C PRO A 106 -10.46 6.25 7.75
N GLU A 107 -10.77 5.39 8.70
CA GLU A 107 -10.49 3.95 8.63
C GLU A 107 -10.98 3.30 7.34
N LEU A 108 -12.20 3.67 6.89
CA LEU A 108 -12.77 3.18 5.63
C LEU A 108 -12.01 3.65 4.37
N LEU A 109 -11.29 4.76 4.43
CA LEU A 109 -10.56 5.30 3.28
C LEU A 109 -9.09 4.92 3.26
N ARG A 110 -8.55 4.40 4.36
CA ARG A 110 -7.13 3.99 4.46
C ARG A 110 -6.66 3.08 3.32
N PRO A 111 -7.42 2.04 2.90
CA PRO A 111 -7.02 1.21 1.77
C PRO A 111 -6.89 1.98 0.46
N LEU A 112 -7.79 2.93 0.21
CA LEU A 112 -7.73 3.76 -1.00
C LEU A 112 -6.53 4.71 -0.97
N VAL A 113 -6.27 5.33 0.19
CA VAL A 113 -5.11 6.21 0.39
C VAL A 113 -3.80 5.42 0.25
N ALA A 114 -3.74 4.18 0.78
CA ALA A 114 -2.57 3.32 0.62
C ALA A 114 -2.30 2.96 -0.85
N VAL A 115 -3.33 2.61 -1.62
CA VAL A 115 -3.19 2.36 -3.07
C VAL A 115 -2.70 3.61 -3.80
N GLN A 116 -3.24 4.78 -3.46
CA GLN A 116 -2.79 6.05 -4.03
C GLN A 116 -1.33 6.36 -3.67
N ASP A 117 -0.93 6.07 -2.43
CA ASP A 117 0.45 6.27 -1.96
C ASP A 117 1.44 5.39 -2.74
N VAL A 118 1.12 4.11 -2.95
CA VAL A 118 1.95 3.18 -3.74
C VAL A 118 2.10 3.65 -5.19
N SER A 119 1.03 4.25 -5.76
CA SER A 119 1.01 4.69 -7.16
C SER A 119 1.67 6.05 -7.39
N GLY A 120 1.96 6.81 -6.34
CA GLY A 120 2.19 8.28 -6.46
C GLY A 120 3.64 8.73 -6.58
N ASP A 121 4.66 7.92 -6.28
CA ASP A 121 6.07 8.38 -6.31
C ASP A 121 7.05 7.24 -6.58
N GLU A 122 7.77 7.35 -7.70
CA GLU A 122 8.80 6.39 -8.13
C GLU A 122 10.12 6.52 -7.33
N ARG A 123 10.33 7.64 -6.62
CA ARG A 123 11.59 7.92 -5.92
C ARG A 123 11.81 7.09 -4.65
N VAL A 124 10.73 6.65 -4.03
CA VAL A 124 10.78 5.75 -2.87
C VAL A 124 10.34 4.37 -3.33
N PRO A 125 11.00 3.27 -2.96
CA PRO A 125 10.66 1.92 -3.40
C PRO A 125 9.35 1.41 -2.76
N ARG A 126 8.27 2.21 -2.81
CA ARG A 126 6.95 1.90 -2.27
C ARG A 126 6.33 0.69 -2.95
N HIS A 127 6.58 0.53 -4.23
CA HIS A 127 6.22 -0.69 -4.98
C HIS A 127 6.85 -1.93 -4.36
N GLN A 128 8.15 -1.88 -4.05
CA GLN A 128 8.86 -3.02 -3.45
C GLN A 128 8.33 -3.33 -2.05
N ILE A 129 7.98 -2.28 -1.27
CA ILE A 129 7.34 -2.46 0.04
C ILE A 129 6.00 -3.15 -0.12
N ALA A 130 5.16 -2.67 -1.04
CA ALA A 130 3.85 -3.25 -1.32
C ALA A 130 3.97 -4.70 -1.82
N GLU A 131 4.88 -4.97 -2.77
CA GLU A 131 5.17 -6.33 -3.25
C GLU A 131 5.60 -7.26 -2.12
N THR A 132 6.48 -6.80 -1.23
CA THR A 132 6.94 -7.58 -0.08
C THR A 132 5.77 -7.90 0.86
N VAL A 133 4.93 -6.90 1.15
CA VAL A 133 3.73 -7.09 1.96
C VAL A 133 2.79 -8.09 1.30
N PHE A 134 2.50 -7.96 0.01
CA PHE A 134 1.65 -8.91 -0.71
C PHE A 134 2.23 -10.31 -0.75
N ALA A 135 3.54 -10.47 -0.94
CA ALA A 135 4.20 -11.76 -0.97
C ALA A 135 4.21 -12.48 0.39
N SER A 136 4.24 -11.72 1.49
CA SER A 136 4.23 -12.25 2.86
C SER A 136 2.84 -12.30 3.49
N PHE A 137 1.83 -11.73 2.83
CA PHE A 137 0.49 -11.61 3.37
C PHE A 137 -0.17 -12.96 3.59
N VAL A 138 -0.61 -13.20 4.82
CA VAL A 138 -1.43 -14.36 5.17
C VAL A 138 -2.87 -13.90 5.31
N PRO A 139 -3.80 -14.36 4.44
CA PRO A 139 -5.21 -13.99 4.54
C PRO A 139 -5.78 -14.29 5.93
N GLN A 140 -6.38 -13.29 6.54
CA GLN A 140 -6.99 -13.39 7.87
C GLN A 140 -8.46 -12.97 7.78
N LEU A 141 -9.33 -13.65 8.51
CA LEU A 141 -10.71 -13.22 8.64
C LEU A 141 -10.76 -12.11 9.69
N ASP A 142 -10.86 -10.88 9.21
CA ASP A 142 -11.05 -9.70 10.04
C ASP A 142 -12.53 -9.31 10.02
N PHE A 143 -13.16 -9.31 11.18
CA PHE A 143 -14.57 -8.94 11.35
C PHE A 143 -14.75 -7.47 11.71
N SER A 144 -13.88 -6.60 11.19
CA SER A 144 -14.03 -5.15 11.37
C SER A 144 -15.16 -4.60 10.49
N LEU A 145 -15.71 -3.45 10.89
CA LEU A 145 -16.71 -2.74 10.07
C LEU A 145 -16.17 -2.39 8.70
N SER A 146 -14.92 -1.97 8.61
CA SER A 146 -14.25 -1.67 7.36
C SER A 146 -14.17 -2.90 6.44
N ALA A 147 -13.78 -4.06 6.97
CA ALA A 147 -13.75 -5.31 6.20
C ALA A 147 -15.15 -5.71 5.70
N ALA A 148 -16.19 -5.55 6.53
CA ALA A 148 -17.57 -5.82 6.11
C ALA A 148 -18.03 -4.91 4.97
N VAL A 149 -17.72 -3.60 5.04
CA VAL A 149 -18.06 -2.65 3.96
C VAL A 149 -17.34 -3.00 2.66
N TYR A 150 -16.03 -3.27 2.72
CA TYR A 150 -15.27 -3.69 1.54
C TYR A 150 -15.76 -5.02 0.98
N GLY A 151 -16.13 -5.97 1.85
CA GLY A 151 -16.72 -7.25 1.45
C GLY A 151 -18.03 -7.07 0.70
N LEU A 152 -18.93 -6.22 1.19
CA LEU A 152 -20.20 -5.90 0.50
C LEU A 152 -19.97 -5.26 -0.88
N VAL A 153 -19.04 -4.32 -0.98
CA VAL A 153 -18.65 -3.72 -2.26
C VAL A 153 -18.09 -4.79 -3.20
N GLY A 154 -17.22 -5.67 -2.70
CA GLY A 154 -16.65 -6.78 -3.46
C GLY A 154 -17.73 -7.76 -3.94
N LEU A 155 -18.70 -8.12 -3.10
CA LEU A 155 -19.85 -8.96 -3.50
C LEU A 155 -20.65 -8.33 -4.62
N PHE A 156 -20.91 -7.02 -4.54
CA PHE A 156 -21.65 -6.30 -5.57
C PHE A 156 -20.88 -6.29 -6.91
N LEU A 157 -19.61 -5.91 -6.88
CA LEU A 157 -18.74 -5.90 -8.06
C LEU A 157 -18.56 -7.29 -8.65
N GLY A 158 -18.41 -8.31 -7.81
CA GLY A 158 -18.31 -9.71 -8.24
C GLY A 158 -19.57 -10.23 -8.89
N SER A 159 -20.74 -9.81 -8.41
CA SER A 159 -22.02 -10.12 -9.04
C SER A 159 -22.14 -9.49 -10.44
N LEU A 160 -21.73 -8.22 -10.59
CA LEU A 160 -21.69 -7.54 -11.89
C LEU A 160 -20.70 -8.21 -12.84
N LEU A 161 -19.50 -8.53 -12.37
CA LEU A 161 -18.50 -9.23 -13.18
C LEU A 161 -19.01 -10.59 -13.63
N GLY A 162 -19.68 -11.34 -12.75
CA GLY A 162 -20.30 -12.62 -13.07
C GLY A 162 -21.34 -12.48 -14.20
N GLU A 163 -22.15 -11.42 -14.19
CA GLU A 163 -23.10 -11.14 -15.29
C GLU A 163 -22.40 -10.83 -16.62
N ILE A 164 -21.35 -10.03 -16.57
CA ILE A 164 -20.55 -9.69 -17.77
C ILE A 164 -19.92 -10.96 -18.35
N LEU A 165 -19.31 -11.82 -17.51
CA LEU A 165 -18.73 -13.08 -17.94
C LEU A 165 -19.77 -14.01 -18.59
N ILE A 166 -20.95 -14.14 -18.00
CA ILE A 166 -22.05 -14.93 -18.54
C ILE A 166 -22.50 -14.36 -19.88
N ALA A 167 -22.66 -13.03 -20.00
CA ALA A 167 -23.05 -12.36 -21.22
C ALA A 167 -22.03 -12.52 -22.35
N ALA A 168 -20.72 -12.59 -22.00
CA ALA A 168 -19.63 -12.82 -22.95
C ALA A 168 -19.55 -14.27 -23.44
N LEU A 169 -19.86 -15.24 -22.55
CA LEU A 169 -19.80 -16.67 -22.86
C LEU A 169 -21.04 -17.18 -23.62
N LEU A 170 -22.20 -16.53 -23.43
CA LEU A 170 -23.42 -16.88 -24.13
C LEU A 170 -23.58 -15.98 -25.38
N PRO A 171 -23.35 -16.51 -26.61
CA PRO A 171 -23.58 -15.75 -27.82
C PRO A 171 -25.03 -15.31 -27.83
N ARG A 172 -25.30 -13.98 -27.91
CA ARG A 172 -26.61 -13.42 -28.13
C ARG A 172 -27.20 -14.11 -29.38
N ARG A 173 -28.13 -15.03 -29.19
CA ARG A 173 -29.01 -15.44 -30.31
C ARG A 173 -29.71 -14.16 -30.76
N ARG A 174 -29.21 -13.56 -31.86
CA ARG A 174 -29.97 -12.57 -32.62
C ARG A 174 -31.26 -13.25 -33.02
N SER A 175 -32.33 -12.90 -32.35
CA SER A 175 -33.68 -13.19 -32.83
C SER A 175 -33.83 -12.45 -34.15
N ALA A 176 -33.55 -13.15 -35.26
CA ALA A 176 -34.01 -12.71 -36.55
C ALA A 176 -35.53 -12.86 -36.51
N GLN A 177 -36.21 -11.80 -36.14
CA GLN A 177 -37.63 -11.63 -36.44
C GLN A 177 -37.70 -11.15 -37.90
N PHE A 178 -38.05 -12.06 -38.76
CA PHE A 178 -38.67 -11.76 -40.08
C PHE A 178 -40.16 -11.69 -39.90
#